data_a90104bbf087c39a35f1dca8a697bec7
#
_entry.id   a90104bbf087c39a35f1dca8a697bec7
#
_cell.length_a   1.000
_cell.length_b   1.000
_cell.length_c   1.000
_cell.angle_alpha   90.00
_cell.angle_beta   90.00
_cell.angle_gamma   90.00
#
_symmetry.space_group_name_H-M   'P 1'
#
loop_
_entity.id
_entity.type
_entity.pdbx_description
1 polymer ?
#
loop_
_entity_poly.entity_id
_entity_poly.type
_entity_poly.pdbx_seq_one_letter_code
_entity_poly.pdbx_strand_id
1 'polypeptide(L)'
;MVFITKPCLPCHSTVSAACPDFWIGYNRKCFYASKEERNWSLSLKTCSSLNASLAVIDTQKELDFWVEIFSPFHYWFGLSRKINQFWKWFNDTEFKNQFAVRGEGFCAYVDGKGASSTVCSMEKRFLCSRPESCSKSG
;
A
#
# COMPACT_ATOMS: atom_id res chain seq x y z
N MET A 1 9.40 18.00 27.51
CA MET A 1 9.13 17.54 27.28
C MET A 1 9.18 16.64 27.06
N VAL A 2 9.27 16.20 26.91
CA VAL A 2 9.25 15.41 26.70
C VAL A 2 9.03 14.76 26.06
N PHE A 3 8.82 14.52 25.74
CA PHE A 3 8.63 13.91 25.03
C PHE A 3 9.12 13.42 24.39
N ILE A 4 9.42 13.27 24.19
CA ILE A 4 9.92 13.00 23.63
C ILE A 4 10.46 12.01 23.24
N THR A 5 10.60 11.61 23.23
CA THR A 5 11.37 10.74 23.03
C THR A 5 10.74 9.71 22.47
N LYS A 6 9.74 9.66 22.06
CA LYS A 6 9.10 8.70 21.59
C LYS A 6 9.59 8.47 20.33
N PRO A 7 10.07 7.44 20.00
CA PRO A 7 10.59 7.12 18.79
C PRO A 7 9.43 7.10 17.91
N CYS A 8 9.52 7.03 16.80
CA CYS A 8 8.59 7.05 15.85
C CYS A 8 7.46 6.16 15.98
N LEU A 9 6.78 6.22 16.98
CA LEU A 9 5.52 5.54 17.08
C LEU A 9 4.53 6.29 16.24
N PRO A 10 3.49 5.64 15.79
CA PRO A 10 2.44 6.34 15.05
C PRO A 10 1.94 7.51 15.85
N CYS A 11 1.78 8.63 15.23
CA CYS A 11 1.32 9.82 15.90
C CYS A 11 -0.16 9.82 16.02
N HIS A 12 -0.64 10.21 17.20
CA HIS A 12 -2.06 10.33 17.41
C HIS A 12 -2.47 11.79 17.40
N SER A 13 -1.52 12.68 17.36
CA SER A 13 -1.81 14.09 17.34
C SER A 13 -1.77 14.56 15.91
N THR A 14 -2.74 15.35 15.51
CA THR A 14 -2.71 15.87 14.16
C THR A 14 -1.56 16.82 13.95
N VAL A 15 -1.01 17.35 15.01
CA VAL A 15 0.05 18.32 14.88
C VAL A 15 1.34 17.70 14.41
N SER A 16 1.63 16.50 14.85
CA SER A 16 2.91 15.90 14.52
C SER A 16 2.85 14.81 13.48
N ALA A 17 1.69 14.41 13.05
CA ALA A 17 1.60 13.35 12.07
C ALA A 17 1.83 13.93 10.69
N ALA A 18 2.68 13.30 9.92
CA ALA A 18 3.01 13.81 8.61
C ALA A 18 3.50 12.72 7.69
N CYS A 19 3.30 12.95 6.41
CA CYS A 19 3.88 12.12 5.37
C CYS A 19 4.93 12.95 4.63
N PRO A 20 5.92 12.30 4.00
CA PRO A 20 6.88 13.03 3.19
C PRO A 20 6.17 13.72 2.03
N ASP A 21 6.86 14.66 1.41
CA ASP A 21 6.34 15.36 0.24
C ASP A 21 5.96 14.34 -0.83
N PHE A 22 4.87 14.58 -1.50
CA PHE A 22 4.36 13.73 -2.59
C PHE A 22 3.77 12.41 -2.12
N TRP A 23 3.72 12.18 -0.82
CA TRP A 23 3.04 11.01 -0.27
C TRP A 23 1.66 11.43 0.22
N ILE A 24 0.72 10.53 0.17
CA ILE A 24 -0.67 10.81 0.57
C ILE A 24 -0.94 10.12 1.89
N GLY A 25 -1.46 10.86 2.86
CA GLY A 25 -1.80 10.28 4.15
C GLY A 25 -3.21 9.73 4.15
N TYR A 26 -3.40 8.54 4.67
CA TYR A 26 -4.71 7.94 4.86
C TYR A 26 -4.62 6.89 5.95
N ASN A 27 -5.53 6.94 6.90
CA ASN A 27 -5.64 5.93 7.96
C ASN A 27 -4.31 5.68 8.66
N ARG A 28 -3.62 6.77 9.00
CA ARG A 28 -2.35 6.72 9.72
C ARG A 28 -1.23 6.03 8.96
N LYS A 29 -1.33 6.01 7.66
CA LYS A 29 -0.29 5.50 6.79
C LYS A 29 0.02 6.54 5.74
N CYS A 30 1.21 6.44 5.17
CA CYS A 30 1.62 7.29 4.06
C CYS A 30 1.72 6.43 2.82
N PHE A 31 1.16 6.90 1.72
CA PHE A 31 1.12 6.15 0.47
C PHE A 31 1.81 6.92 -0.64
N TYR A 32 2.59 6.20 -1.44
CA TYR A 32 3.26 6.77 -2.61
C TYR A 32 2.78 6.06 -3.86
N ALA A 33 2.28 6.81 -4.82
CA ALA A 33 1.81 6.26 -6.09
C ALA A 33 2.88 6.53 -7.14
N SER A 34 3.40 5.48 -7.75
CA SER A 34 4.47 5.64 -8.71
C SER A 34 3.95 6.18 -10.04
N LYS A 35 4.86 6.74 -10.83
CA LYS A 35 4.57 7.08 -12.21
C LYS A 35 5.18 6.07 -13.14
N GLU A 36 6.16 5.32 -12.68
CA GLU A 36 6.79 4.26 -13.46
C GLU A 36 5.96 3.00 -13.37
N GLU A 37 6.17 2.10 -14.30
CA GLU A 37 5.53 0.80 -14.29
C GLU A 37 6.58 -0.28 -14.10
N ARG A 38 6.28 -1.27 -13.26
CA ARG A 38 7.18 -2.38 -12.96
C ARG A 38 6.33 -3.62 -12.75
N ASN A 39 6.95 -4.79 -12.80
CA ASN A 39 6.24 -5.99 -12.41
C ASN A 39 6.09 -5.99 -10.87
N TRP A 40 5.31 -6.93 -10.36
CA TRP A 40 4.96 -6.93 -8.93
C TRP A 40 6.21 -7.03 -8.04
N SER A 41 7.12 -7.94 -8.34
CA SER A 41 8.31 -8.12 -7.52
C SER A 41 9.22 -6.91 -7.52
N LEU A 42 9.41 -6.30 -8.69
CA LEU A 42 10.23 -5.10 -8.77
C LEU A 42 9.56 -3.92 -8.09
N SER A 43 8.24 -3.88 -8.13
CA SER A 43 7.49 -2.84 -7.44
C SER A 43 7.72 -2.95 -5.93
N LEU A 44 7.66 -4.18 -5.40
CA LEU A 44 7.92 -4.41 -3.99
C LEU A 44 9.33 -3.96 -3.62
N LYS A 45 10.30 -4.29 -4.47
CA LYS A 45 11.68 -3.92 -4.22
C LYS A 45 11.87 -2.41 -4.26
N THR A 46 11.21 -1.75 -5.19
CA THR A 46 11.29 -0.30 -5.29
C THR A 46 10.69 0.35 -4.04
N CYS A 47 9.55 -0.15 -3.57
CA CYS A 47 8.96 0.37 -2.34
C CYS A 47 9.92 0.17 -1.17
N SER A 48 10.60 -0.98 -1.13
CA SER A 48 11.55 -1.26 -0.06
C SER A 48 12.68 -0.23 -0.04
N SER A 49 13.13 0.22 -1.22
CA SER A 49 14.17 1.22 -1.29
C SER A 49 13.71 2.58 -0.77
N LEU A 50 12.41 2.76 -0.62
CA LEU A 50 11.84 3.98 -0.07
C LEU A 50 11.44 3.78 1.40
N ASN A 51 11.94 2.71 2.02
CA ASN A 51 11.60 2.35 3.39
C ASN A 51 10.09 2.09 3.54
N ALA A 52 9.52 1.46 2.54
CA ALA A 52 8.09 1.17 2.51
C ALA A 52 7.88 -0.25 1.98
N SER A 53 6.64 -0.65 1.79
CA SER A 53 6.30 -1.91 1.15
C SER A 53 5.26 -1.62 0.09
N LEU A 54 4.94 -2.60 -0.74
CA LEU A 54 3.74 -2.48 -1.55
C LEU A 54 2.57 -2.32 -0.59
N ALA A 55 1.61 -1.51 -0.97
CA ALA A 55 0.60 -1.00 -0.06
C ALA A 55 -0.20 -2.11 0.60
N VAL A 56 -0.47 -1.91 1.88
CA VAL A 56 -1.42 -2.73 2.62
C VAL A 56 -2.70 -1.92 2.70
N ILE A 57 -3.80 -2.50 2.23
CA ILE A 57 -5.10 -1.86 2.23
C ILE A 57 -5.96 -2.62 3.22
N ASP A 58 -6.37 -1.97 4.28
CA ASP A 58 -6.95 -2.66 5.42
C ASP A 58 -8.44 -2.89 5.35
N THR A 59 -9.16 -2.07 4.62
CA THR A 59 -10.63 -2.15 4.63
C THR A 59 -11.19 -1.88 3.25
N GLN A 60 -12.44 -2.25 3.06
CA GLN A 60 -13.16 -1.94 1.84
C GLN A 60 -13.23 -0.42 1.62
N LYS A 61 -13.41 0.33 2.68
CA LYS A 61 -13.50 1.77 2.59
C LYS A 61 -12.19 2.37 2.09
N GLU A 62 -11.07 1.85 2.56
CA GLU A 62 -9.77 2.31 2.10
C GLU A 62 -9.58 1.96 0.63
N LEU A 63 -9.96 0.77 0.22
CA LEU A 63 -9.88 0.37 -1.18
C LEU A 63 -10.70 1.32 -2.04
N ASP A 64 -11.92 1.64 -1.62
CA ASP A 64 -12.79 2.54 -2.37
C ASP A 64 -12.15 3.91 -2.54
N PHE A 65 -11.45 4.38 -1.51
CA PHE A 65 -10.76 5.65 -1.57
C PHE A 65 -9.71 5.64 -2.68
N TRP A 66 -8.90 4.57 -2.78
CA TRP A 66 -7.87 4.50 -3.80
C TRP A 66 -8.46 4.31 -5.19
N VAL A 67 -9.55 3.55 -5.29
CA VAL A 67 -10.24 3.38 -6.57
C VAL A 67 -10.65 4.75 -7.12
N GLU A 68 -11.22 5.57 -6.26
CA GLU A 68 -11.70 6.87 -6.70
C GLU A 68 -10.57 7.80 -7.09
N ILE A 69 -9.49 7.78 -6.34
CA ILE A 69 -8.38 8.68 -6.60
C ILE A 69 -7.59 8.28 -7.84
N PHE A 70 -7.37 6.98 -8.03
CA PHE A 70 -6.44 6.54 -9.06
C PHE A 70 -7.06 6.09 -10.37
N SER A 71 -8.39 5.86 -10.38
CA SER A 71 -9.03 5.46 -11.62
C SER A 71 -8.71 6.45 -12.73
N PRO A 72 -8.42 6.00 -13.94
CA PRO A 72 -8.56 4.63 -14.43
C PRO A 72 -7.28 3.82 -14.41
N PHE A 73 -6.25 4.29 -13.74
CA PHE A 73 -4.96 3.63 -13.78
C PHE A 73 -4.94 2.41 -12.87
N HIS A 74 -4.03 1.47 -13.15
CA HIS A 74 -3.86 0.26 -12.37
C HIS A 74 -2.64 0.40 -11.48
N TYR A 75 -2.77 0.04 -10.21
CA TYR A 75 -1.67 0.11 -9.26
C TYR A 75 -1.54 -1.20 -8.51
N TRP A 76 -0.38 -1.84 -8.63
CA TRP A 76 -0.07 -3.02 -7.82
C TRP A 76 -0.16 -2.64 -6.34
N PHE A 77 -0.61 -3.59 -5.51
CA PHE A 77 -0.48 -3.42 -4.06
C PHE A 77 0.00 -4.74 -3.47
N GLY A 78 0.16 -4.83 -2.17
CA GLY A 78 0.98 -5.85 -1.54
C GLY A 78 0.39 -7.24 -1.39
N LEU A 79 -0.61 -7.59 -2.18
CA LEU A 79 -1.30 -8.86 -2.04
C LEU A 79 -0.92 -9.80 -3.18
N SER A 80 -0.56 -11.03 -2.84
CA SER A 80 -0.23 -12.04 -3.84
C SER A 80 -0.64 -13.40 -3.31
N ARG A 81 -0.64 -14.39 -4.18
CA ARG A 81 -0.94 -15.77 -3.77
C ARG A 81 -0.14 -16.73 -4.64
N LYS A 82 0.07 -17.92 -4.11
CA LYS A 82 0.68 -19.00 -4.86
C LYS A 82 -0.41 -19.95 -5.32
N ILE A 83 -0.06 -20.83 -6.22
CA ILE A 83 -1.02 -21.73 -6.80
C ILE A 83 -1.71 -22.54 -5.69
N ASN A 84 -3.02 -22.63 -5.76
CA ASN A 84 -3.84 -23.34 -4.77
C ASN A 84 -3.68 -22.80 -3.35
N GLN A 85 -3.31 -21.53 -3.19
CA GLN A 85 -3.17 -20.96 -1.87
C GLN A 85 -4.02 -19.69 -1.76
N PHE A 86 -4.25 -19.28 -0.50
CA PHE A 86 -5.01 -18.08 -0.22
C PHE A 86 -4.16 -16.85 -0.41
N TRP A 87 -4.80 -15.72 -0.56
CA TRP A 87 -4.10 -14.45 -0.66
C TRP A 87 -3.31 -14.14 0.60
N LYS A 88 -2.13 -13.58 0.44
CA LYS A 88 -1.29 -13.15 1.55
C LYS A 88 -0.67 -11.82 1.24
N TRP A 89 -0.45 -11.04 2.28
CA TRP A 89 0.29 -9.79 2.14
C TRP A 89 1.77 -10.09 1.90
N PHE A 90 2.49 -9.09 1.45
CA PHE A 90 3.90 -9.25 1.06
C PHE A 90 4.77 -9.87 2.15
N ASN A 91 4.38 -9.77 3.42
CA ASN A 91 5.15 -10.32 4.54
C ASN A 91 4.59 -11.64 5.03
N ASP A 92 3.83 -12.33 4.19
CA ASP A 92 3.19 -13.61 4.49
C ASP A 92 2.07 -13.54 5.51
N THR A 93 1.64 -12.36 5.89
CA THR A 93 0.48 -12.21 6.76
C THR A 93 -0.78 -12.56 5.97
N GLU A 94 -1.67 -13.28 6.60
CA GLU A 94 -2.89 -13.74 5.93
C GLU A 94 -3.84 -12.60 5.59
N PHE A 95 -4.38 -12.64 4.38
CA PHE A 95 -5.42 -11.70 3.99
C PHE A 95 -6.75 -12.18 4.58
N LYS A 96 -7.45 -11.31 5.25
CA LYS A 96 -8.67 -11.67 5.97
C LYS A 96 -9.94 -11.34 5.21
N ASN A 97 -9.82 -11.29 3.89
CA ASN A 97 -10.98 -11.09 3.02
C ASN A 97 -11.75 -9.80 3.30
N GLN A 98 -11.01 -8.73 3.59
CA GLN A 98 -11.62 -7.43 3.87
C GLN A 98 -12.38 -6.91 2.66
N PHE A 99 -12.03 -7.35 1.47
CA PHE A 99 -12.69 -6.97 0.23
C PHE A 99 -12.50 -8.09 -0.78
N ALA A 100 -13.25 -8.05 -1.85
CA ALA A 100 -13.15 -9.07 -2.89
C ALA A 100 -11.98 -8.74 -3.82
N VAL A 101 -11.30 -9.78 -4.30
CA VAL A 101 -10.24 -9.64 -5.31
C VAL A 101 -10.69 -10.43 -6.52
N ARG A 102 -10.92 -9.76 -7.65
CA ARG A 102 -11.40 -10.38 -8.88
C ARG A 102 -10.26 -11.00 -9.66
N GLY A 103 -10.59 -11.87 -10.59
CA GLY A 103 -9.63 -12.42 -11.54
C GLY A 103 -8.96 -13.67 -11.04
N GLU A 104 -8.18 -14.28 -11.92
CA GLU A 104 -7.55 -15.56 -11.67
C GLU A 104 -6.03 -15.45 -11.51
N GLY A 105 -5.50 -14.26 -11.39
CA GLY A 105 -4.06 -14.06 -11.32
C GLY A 105 -3.49 -14.26 -9.93
N PHE A 106 -2.19 -14.12 -9.82
CA PHE A 106 -1.49 -14.35 -8.57
C PHE A 106 -1.00 -13.07 -7.89
N CYS A 107 -1.12 -11.93 -8.53
CA CYS A 107 -0.75 -10.65 -7.92
C CYS A 107 -1.89 -9.67 -8.09
N ALA A 108 -2.13 -8.85 -7.07
CA ALA A 108 -3.30 -8.00 -7.02
C ALA A 108 -2.99 -6.54 -7.31
N TYR A 109 -3.95 -5.86 -7.90
CA TYR A 109 -3.83 -4.44 -8.20
C TYR A 109 -5.19 -3.77 -8.01
N VAL A 110 -5.15 -2.46 -7.87
CA VAL A 110 -6.36 -1.63 -7.79
C VAL A 110 -6.66 -1.12 -9.19
N ASP A 111 -7.92 -1.21 -9.60
CA ASP A 111 -8.35 -0.62 -10.87
C ASP A 111 -9.59 0.25 -10.61
N GLY A 112 -10.30 0.62 -11.64
CA GLY A 112 -11.45 1.51 -11.49
C GLY A 112 -12.67 0.87 -10.85
N LYS A 113 -12.61 -0.43 -10.55
CA LYS A 113 -13.73 -1.15 -9.95
C LYS A 113 -13.39 -1.76 -8.60
N GLY A 114 -12.15 -1.71 -8.16
CA GLY A 114 -11.74 -2.32 -6.91
C GLY A 114 -10.45 -3.09 -7.07
N ALA A 115 -10.32 -4.21 -6.36
CA ALA A 115 -9.14 -5.05 -6.44
C ALA A 115 -9.35 -6.12 -7.50
N SER A 116 -8.30 -6.38 -8.27
CA SER A 116 -8.31 -7.43 -9.28
C SER A 116 -6.96 -8.11 -9.28
N SER A 117 -6.79 -9.14 -10.07
CA SER A 117 -5.52 -9.88 -10.11
C SER A 117 -5.15 -10.24 -11.53
N THR A 118 -3.85 -10.41 -11.75
CA THR A 118 -3.36 -10.79 -13.06
C THR A 118 -1.99 -11.44 -12.88
N VAL A 119 -1.32 -11.76 -13.99
CA VAL A 119 0.01 -12.35 -13.92
C VAL A 119 0.99 -11.35 -13.32
N CYS A 120 1.85 -11.83 -12.46
CA CYS A 120 2.75 -10.97 -11.69
C CYS A 120 3.83 -10.32 -12.55
N SER A 121 4.08 -10.83 -13.73
CA SER A 121 5.10 -10.28 -14.61
C SER A 121 4.63 -9.06 -15.40
N MET A 122 3.33 -8.75 -15.33
CA MET A 122 2.82 -7.59 -16.05
C MET A 122 3.33 -6.32 -15.40
N GLU A 123 3.58 -5.31 -16.20
CA GLU A 123 4.05 -4.04 -15.68
C GLU A 123 2.89 -3.10 -15.41
N LYS A 124 2.83 -2.58 -14.21
CA LYS A 124 1.82 -1.62 -13.80
C LYS A 124 2.45 -0.60 -12.89
N ARG A 125 1.80 0.53 -12.72
CA ARG A 125 2.20 1.44 -11.67
C ARG A 125 2.03 0.71 -10.34
N PHE A 126 2.56 1.26 -9.28
CA PHE A 126 2.48 0.59 -7.98
C PHE A 126 2.27 1.60 -6.85
N LEU A 127 1.66 1.12 -5.80
CA LEU A 127 1.35 1.91 -4.64
C LEU A 127 2.17 1.37 -3.47
N CYS A 128 2.97 2.23 -2.86
CA CYS A 128 3.74 1.88 -1.67
C CYS A 128 3.04 2.42 -0.45
N SER A 129 3.23 1.79 0.70
CA SER A 129 2.72 2.35 1.95
C SER A 129 3.69 2.09 3.08
N ARG A 130 3.63 2.93 4.08
CA ARG A 130 4.34 2.76 5.33
C ARG A 130 3.58 3.52 6.40
N PRO A 131 3.78 3.18 7.68
CA PRO A 131 3.11 3.92 8.74
C PRO A 131 3.56 5.38 8.70
N GLU A 132 2.65 6.30 9.03
CA GLU A 132 3.06 7.68 9.18
C GLU A 132 3.94 7.77 10.42
N SER A 133 4.78 8.77 10.47
CA SER A 133 5.67 8.91 11.61
C SER A 133 5.53 10.28 12.20
N CYS A 134 5.90 10.42 13.46
CA CYS A 134 5.86 11.68 14.15
C CYS A 134 6.94 12.59 13.62
N SER A 135 6.62 13.88 13.59
CA SER A 135 7.62 14.86 13.26
C SER A 135 8.66 14.85 14.32
N LYS A 136 9.91 14.82 13.92
CA LYS A 136 10.87 14.82 14.91
C LYS A 136 11.29 16.11 15.22
N SER A 137 11.01 16.95 14.72
CA SER A 137 11.36 18.11 15.03
C SER A 137 11.23 18.30 15.97
N GLY A 138 11.07 17.95 16.08
CA GLY A 138 10.98 17.97 17.09
C GLY A 138 11.10 17.39 16.99
#